data_35b0ed057fbf5936c03d88cce7b51251
#
_entry.id   35b0ed057fbf5936c03d88cce7b51251
#
_cell.length_a   1.000
_cell.length_b   1.000
_cell.length_c   1.000
_cell.angle_alpha   90.00
_cell.angle_beta   90.00
_cell.angle_gamma   90.00
#
_symmetry.space_group_name_H-M   'P 1'
#
loop_
_entity.id
_entity.type
_entity.pdbx_description
1 polymer ?
#
loop_
_entity_poly.entity_id
_entity_poly.type
_entity_poly.pdbx_seq_one_letter_code
_entity_poly.pdbx_strand_id
1 'polypeptide(L)'
;MGDFYIYIIIAVVIIAVMLIVSFILTNKISNLIINSNFDVRYNDNNTLKYFTVDDFEGLIAKPIEFKNVDNDTLRGFIYSHESIKDYKGLMIFAHGLGAGHYQYTTEINYFAKEGYLVFAYDVTGCNLSDGEKIKGLTQALIDLNTALEFIDKDEELSKMPKVLFGHSMGAFSVSNVTSLYKKEIKGIVALAPFKNEATMLYEQFASLTNIKFKKVKKSLYKKYKARFGDLVDINTITSFENSDIPHLIISGDLDNIVDIYTNFNEFRNLFEGKENYKFLEVKGRYHRPNISLKAAEYDQETNEELLKLRAEFKGNIPQEINASYYNKLDYDLLVELDYEVMGEITSFLDSCLK
;
A
#
# COMPACT_ATOMS: atom_id res chain seq x y z
N MET A 1 27.51 -47.58 31.05
CA MET A 1 27.35 -47.31 29.60
C MET A 1 25.87 -47.25 29.16
N GLY A 2 25.00 -48.13 29.67
CA GLY A 2 23.55 -48.11 29.26
C GLY A 2 22.83 -46.79 29.54
N ASP A 3 23.02 -46.21 30.73
CA ASP A 3 22.34 -44.96 31.14
C ASP A 3 22.75 -43.76 30.28
N PHE A 4 24.01 -43.71 29.82
CA PHE A 4 24.49 -42.62 28.94
C PHE A 4 23.76 -42.62 27.60
N TYR A 5 23.49 -43.76 26.97
CA TYR A 5 22.74 -43.85 25.73
C TYR A 5 21.28 -43.48 25.92
N ILE A 6 20.67 -43.81 27.09
CA ILE A 6 19.32 -43.41 27.41
C ILE A 6 19.19 -41.88 27.48
N TYR A 7 20.12 -41.18 28.12
CA TYR A 7 20.11 -39.70 28.17
C TYR A 7 20.28 -39.08 26.79
N ILE A 8 21.12 -39.66 25.92
CA ILE A 8 21.26 -39.18 24.52
C ILE A 8 19.95 -39.35 23.77
N ILE A 9 19.29 -40.51 23.87
CA ILE A 9 18.00 -40.76 23.20
C ILE A 9 16.96 -39.78 23.70
N ILE A 10 16.84 -39.55 25.01
CA ILE A 10 15.90 -38.58 25.59
C ILE A 10 16.18 -37.16 25.04
N ALA A 11 17.45 -36.75 25.02
CA ALA A 11 17.85 -35.44 24.51
C ALA A 11 17.45 -35.27 23.01
N VAL A 12 17.73 -36.29 22.20
CA VAL A 12 17.34 -36.29 20.77
C VAL A 12 15.80 -36.21 20.60
N VAL A 13 15.04 -36.95 21.39
CA VAL A 13 13.58 -36.91 21.37
C VAL A 13 13.08 -35.53 21.77
N ILE A 14 13.59 -34.93 22.81
CA ILE A 14 13.25 -33.57 23.26
C ILE A 14 13.53 -32.55 22.15
N ILE A 15 14.73 -32.62 21.53
CA ILE A 15 15.10 -31.73 20.42
C ILE A 15 14.13 -31.91 19.25
N ALA A 16 13.83 -33.15 18.87
CA ALA A 16 12.90 -33.45 17.80
C ALA A 16 11.49 -32.87 18.07
N VAL A 17 10.98 -33.05 19.29
CA VAL A 17 9.70 -32.46 19.71
C VAL A 17 9.73 -30.93 19.66
N MET A 18 10.79 -30.29 20.16
CA MET A 18 10.93 -28.83 20.09
C MET A 18 10.97 -28.32 18.64
N LEU A 19 11.64 -29.03 17.72
CA LEU A 19 11.66 -28.67 16.29
C LEU A 19 10.28 -28.80 15.65
N ILE A 20 9.54 -29.88 15.96
CA ILE A 20 8.18 -30.08 15.46
C ILE A 20 7.24 -28.98 15.98
N VAL A 21 7.27 -28.70 17.29
CA VAL A 21 6.47 -27.62 17.90
C VAL A 21 6.83 -26.26 17.26
N SER A 22 8.12 -25.96 17.11
CA SER A 22 8.59 -24.74 16.45
C SER A 22 8.07 -24.63 15.02
N PHE A 23 8.08 -25.72 14.25
CA PHE A 23 7.55 -25.78 12.89
C PHE A 23 6.03 -25.54 12.85
N ILE A 24 5.28 -26.21 13.73
CA ILE A 24 3.82 -26.05 13.82
C ILE A 24 3.45 -24.60 14.18
N LEU A 25 4.11 -24.02 15.20
CA LEU A 25 3.86 -22.63 15.60
C LEU A 25 4.20 -21.64 14.48
N THR A 26 5.35 -21.81 13.81
CA THR A 26 5.75 -20.97 12.69
C THR A 26 4.70 -20.99 11.57
N ASN A 27 4.22 -22.17 11.21
CA ASN A 27 3.20 -22.30 10.16
C ASN A 27 1.86 -21.69 10.59
N LYS A 28 1.42 -21.91 11.84
CA LYS A 28 0.17 -21.32 12.37
C LYS A 28 0.23 -19.79 12.33
N ILE A 29 1.32 -19.19 12.82
CA ILE A 29 1.50 -17.73 12.82
C ILE A 29 1.52 -17.19 11.37
N SER A 30 2.30 -17.80 10.49
CA SER A 30 2.37 -17.37 9.09
C SER A 30 1.03 -17.48 8.37
N ASN A 31 0.26 -18.56 8.62
CA ASN A 31 -1.09 -18.71 8.09
C ASN A 31 -2.04 -17.64 8.65
N LEU A 32 -1.96 -17.37 9.96
CA LEU A 32 -2.79 -16.33 10.57
C LEU A 32 -2.54 -14.97 9.91
N ILE A 33 -1.28 -14.58 9.73
CA ILE A 33 -0.92 -13.32 9.06
C ILE A 33 -1.48 -13.27 7.64
N ILE A 34 -1.32 -14.34 6.86
CA ILE A 34 -1.79 -14.39 5.48
C ILE A 34 -3.32 -14.39 5.41
N ASN A 35 -3.96 -15.25 6.19
CA ASN A 35 -5.42 -15.42 6.14
C ASN A 35 -6.16 -14.17 6.61
N SER A 36 -5.63 -13.45 7.61
CA SER A 36 -6.28 -12.25 8.13
C SER A 36 -6.08 -11.01 7.27
N ASN A 37 -5.02 -10.96 6.45
CA ASN A 37 -4.70 -9.77 5.66
C ASN A 37 -4.88 -9.98 4.15
N PHE A 38 -4.73 -11.22 3.64
CA PHE A 38 -4.64 -11.44 2.18
C PHE A 38 -5.54 -12.55 1.64
N ASP A 39 -6.00 -13.47 2.47
CA ASP A 39 -7.03 -14.43 2.07
C ASP A 39 -8.44 -13.89 2.42
N VAL A 40 -8.60 -12.58 2.32
CA VAL A 40 -9.83 -11.84 2.53
C VAL A 40 -10.08 -10.89 1.36
N ARG A 41 -11.35 -10.55 1.16
CA ARG A 41 -11.77 -9.47 0.28
C ARG A 41 -11.97 -8.21 1.10
N TYR A 42 -11.48 -7.09 0.58
CA TYR A 42 -11.71 -5.78 1.19
C TYR A 42 -12.86 -5.08 0.45
N ASN A 43 -13.93 -4.82 1.18
CA ASN A 43 -15.06 -4.03 0.67
C ASN A 43 -15.18 -2.75 1.48
N ASP A 44 -15.85 -1.77 0.90
CA ASP A 44 -16.19 -0.55 1.61
C ASP A 44 -16.96 -0.87 2.89
N ASN A 45 -16.64 -0.15 3.93
CA ASN A 45 -17.35 -0.24 5.18
C ASN A 45 -18.55 0.70 5.12
N ASN A 46 -19.76 0.14 5.05
CA ASN A 46 -21.02 0.91 4.96
C ASN A 46 -21.25 1.88 6.14
N THR A 47 -20.46 1.78 7.21
CA THR A 47 -20.51 2.72 8.35
C THR A 47 -19.55 3.89 8.20
N LEU A 48 -18.64 3.87 7.21
CA LEU A 48 -17.73 4.96 6.89
C LEU A 48 -18.33 5.85 5.79
N LYS A 49 -18.13 7.17 5.90
CA LYS A 49 -18.35 8.08 4.80
C LYS A 49 -17.15 8.02 3.85
N TYR A 50 -17.41 7.78 2.59
CA TYR A 50 -16.44 7.93 1.50
C TYR A 50 -16.83 9.14 0.67
N PHE A 51 -15.83 9.93 0.31
CA PHE A 51 -16.05 11.06 -0.61
C PHE A 51 -16.12 10.54 -2.04
N THR A 52 -17.06 11.10 -2.80
CA THR A 52 -17.32 10.77 -4.20
C THR A 52 -17.16 12.02 -5.07
N VAL A 53 -17.37 11.91 -6.35
CA VAL A 53 -17.36 13.07 -7.26
C VAL A 53 -18.39 14.13 -6.88
N ASP A 54 -19.49 13.74 -6.26
CA ASP A 54 -20.57 14.65 -5.86
C ASP A 54 -20.17 15.55 -4.68
N ASP A 55 -19.12 15.20 -3.95
CA ASP A 55 -18.58 16.00 -2.85
C ASP A 55 -17.57 17.08 -3.35
N PHE A 56 -17.20 17.07 -4.64
CA PHE A 56 -16.19 17.98 -5.20
C PHE A 56 -16.69 18.67 -6.46
N GLU A 57 -16.87 19.98 -6.38
CA GLU A 57 -17.31 20.81 -7.52
C GLU A 57 -16.34 20.67 -8.70
N GLY A 58 -16.88 20.33 -9.87
CA GLY A 58 -16.14 20.20 -11.13
C GLY A 58 -15.35 18.91 -11.30
N LEU A 59 -15.32 18.01 -10.31
CA LEU A 59 -14.71 16.69 -10.47
C LEU A 59 -15.62 15.78 -11.31
N ILE A 60 -15.06 15.15 -12.33
CA ILE A 60 -15.77 14.24 -13.23
C ILE A 60 -15.11 12.87 -13.17
N ALA A 61 -15.89 11.79 -13.13
CA ALA A 61 -15.40 10.42 -13.16
C ALA A 61 -16.04 9.64 -14.32
N LYS A 62 -15.22 9.09 -15.18
CA LYS A 62 -15.62 8.16 -16.25
C LYS A 62 -15.24 6.74 -15.86
N PRO A 63 -16.21 5.81 -15.71
CA PRO A 63 -15.90 4.43 -15.31
C PRO A 63 -15.06 3.71 -16.36
N ILE A 64 -14.18 2.83 -15.90
CA ILE A 64 -13.36 1.96 -16.72
C ILE A 64 -13.39 0.54 -16.17
N GLU A 65 -13.23 -0.43 -17.07
CA GLU A 65 -13.06 -1.83 -16.75
C GLU A 65 -11.95 -2.45 -17.62
N PHE A 66 -11.14 -3.31 -17.03
CA PHE A 66 -10.13 -4.07 -17.75
C PHE A 66 -9.88 -5.41 -17.08
N LYS A 67 -9.27 -6.36 -17.79
CA LYS A 67 -9.01 -7.71 -17.27
C LYS A 67 -7.59 -7.84 -16.73
N ASN A 68 -7.46 -8.45 -15.54
CA ASN A 68 -6.17 -8.85 -15.02
C ASN A 68 -5.68 -10.18 -15.62
N VAL A 69 -4.50 -10.64 -15.17
CA VAL A 69 -3.88 -11.88 -15.67
C VAL A 69 -4.68 -13.15 -15.37
N ASP A 70 -5.53 -13.13 -14.34
CA ASP A 70 -6.42 -14.23 -13.95
C ASP A 70 -7.82 -14.12 -14.60
N ASN A 71 -8.02 -13.14 -15.50
CA ASN A 71 -9.29 -12.80 -16.13
C ASN A 71 -10.36 -12.23 -15.18
N ASP A 72 -9.98 -11.80 -13.98
CA ASP A 72 -10.84 -10.99 -13.11
C ASP A 72 -11.01 -9.59 -13.72
N THR A 73 -12.19 -8.97 -13.55
CA THR A 73 -12.41 -7.59 -14.00
C THR A 73 -11.92 -6.63 -12.93
N LEU A 74 -10.94 -5.80 -13.26
CA LEU A 74 -10.56 -4.65 -12.46
C LEU A 74 -11.40 -3.45 -12.88
N ARG A 75 -11.88 -2.69 -11.89
CA ARG A 75 -12.76 -1.53 -12.09
C ARG A 75 -12.18 -0.30 -11.42
N GLY A 76 -12.44 0.83 -12.03
CA GLY A 76 -12.01 2.13 -11.54
C GLY A 76 -12.59 3.25 -12.40
N PHE A 77 -11.90 4.38 -12.36
CA PHE A 77 -12.36 5.57 -13.09
C PHE A 77 -11.16 6.34 -13.67
N ILE A 78 -11.47 7.07 -14.73
CA ILE A 78 -10.64 8.18 -15.20
C ILE A 78 -11.27 9.45 -14.64
N TYR A 79 -10.54 10.13 -13.76
CA TYR A 79 -10.95 11.38 -13.15
C TYR A 79 -10.37 12.56 -13.91
N SER A 80 -11.21 13.58 -14.09
CA SER A 80 -10.87 14.84 -14.74
C SER A 80 -11.54 16.00 -14.02
N HIS A 81 -11.14 17.23 -14.30
CA HIS A 81 -11.78 18.40 -13.73
C HIS A 81 -12.30 19.30 -14.85
N GLU A 82 -13.54 19.79 -14.74
CA GLU A 82 -14.22 20.57 -15.79
C GLU A 82 -13.49 21.85 -16.21
N SER A 83 -12.71 22.44 -15.29
CA SER A 83 -11.92 23.65 -15.57
C SER A 83 -10.67 23.37 -16.43
N ILE A 84 -10.26 22.11 -16.60
CA ILE A 84 -9.03 21.71 -17.29
C ILE A 84 -9.37 21.25 -18.71
N LYS A 85 -8.77 21.92 -19.70
CA LYS A 85 -8.93 21.57 -21.13
C LYS A 85 -7.76 20.77 -21.65
N ASP A 86 -6.54 21.14 -21.22
CA ASP A 86 -5.30 20.53 -21.66
C ASP A 86 -4.60 19.89 -20.45
N TYR A 87 -4.56 18.56 -20.43
CA TYR A 87 -3.95 17.82 -19.34
C TYR A 87 -2.42 17.76 -19.47
N LYS A 88 -1.72 18.00 -18.38
CA LYS A 88 -0.25 17.91 -18.30
C LYS A 88 0.25 16.49 -18.55
N GLY A 89 -0.50 15.49 -18.08
CA GLY A 89 -0.15 14.08 -18.18
C GLY A 89 -1.22 13.19 -17.59
N LEU A 90 -1.01 11.89 -17.73
CA LEU A 90 -1.82 10.84 -17.13
C LEU A 90 -1.16 10.36 -15.84
N MET A 91 -1.84 10.56 -14.71
CA MET A 91 -1.42 10.02 -13.43
C MET A 91 -2.10 8.67 -13.19
N ILE A 92 -1.33 7.62 -12.95
CA ILE A 92 -1.84 6.33 -12.51
C ILE A 92 -1.74 6.30 -10.99
N PHE A 93 -2.89 6.20 -10.32
CA PHE A 93 -3.03 6.26 -8.87
C PHE A 93 -3.21 4.87 -8.28
N ALA A 94 -2.25 4.42 -7.48
CA ALA A 94 -2.24 3.12 -6.83
C ALA A 94 -2.55 3.25 -5.32
N HIS A 95 -3.69 2.69 -4.88
CA HIS A 95 -4.17 2.79 -3.50
C HIS A 95 -3.44 1.86 -2.52
N GLY A 96 -3.58 2.14 -1.21
CA GLY A 96 -3.06 1.32 -0.11
C GLY A 96 -3.90 0.08 0.21
N LEU A 97 -3.37 -0.82 1.06
CA LEU A 97 -4.05 -2.04 1.50
C LEU A 97 -5.33 -1.72 2.28
N GLY A 98 -6.38 -2.47 1.99
CA GLY A 98 -7.68 -2.35 2.66
C GLY A 98 -8.53 -1.17 2.19
N ALA A 99 -7.97 -0.31 1.35
CA ALA A 99 -8.64 0.80 0.73
C ALA A 99 -9.02 0.47 -0.71
N GLY A 100 -10.07 1.12 -1.20
CA GLY A 100 -10.26 1.31 -2.62
C GLY A 100 -9.82 2.71 -3.01
N HIS A 101 -9.88 3.03 -4.29
CA HIS A 101 -9.53 4.38 -4.76
C HIS A 101 -10.43 5.48 -4.18
N TYR A 102 -11.68 5.18 -3.78
CA TYR A 102 -12.59 6.14 -3.13
C TYR A 102 -12.04 6.76 -1.83
N GLN A 103 -11.20 6.04 -1.10
CA GLN A 103 -10.58 6.60 0.11
C GLN A 103 -9.59 7.72 -0.18
N TYR A 104 -9.22 7.91 -1.45
CA TYR A 104 -8.28 8.91 -1.94
C TYR A 104 -8.94 9.94 -2.87
N THR A 105 -10.27 10.08 -2.83
CA THR A 105 -10.97 11.01 -3.74
C THR A 105 -10.53 12.46 -3.52
N THR A 106 -10.10 12.82 -2.30
CA THR A 106 -9.57 14.16 -2.00
C THR A 106 -8.24 14.41 -2.71
N GLU A 107 -7.30 13.45 -2.66
CA GLU A 107 -6.03 13.50 -3.39
C GLU A 107 -6.27 13.49 -4.91
N ILE A 108 -7.18 12.64 -5.38
CA ILE A 108 -7.56 12.54 -6.79
C ILE A 108 -8.13 13.88 -7.29
N ASN A 109 -9.04 14.50 -6.53
CA ASN A 109 -9.59 15.82 -6.85
C ASN A 109 -8.50 16.90 -6.89
N TYR A 110 -7.56 16.87 -5.94
CA TYR A 110 -6.42 17.78 -5.93
C TYR A 110 -5.63 17.65 -7.23
N PHE A 111 -5.21 16.45 -7.63
CA PHE A 111 -4.42 16.25 -8.84
C PHE A 111 -5.21 16.56 -10.12
N ALA A 112 -6.52 16.28 -10.15
CA ALA A 112 -7.36 16.65 -11.27
C ALA A 112 -7.44 18.18 -11.45
N LYS A 113 -7.53 18.95 -10.34
CA LYS A 113 -7.46 20.42 -10.35
C LYS A 113 -6.09 20.96 -10.77
N GLU A 114 -5.02 20.23 -10.43
CA GLU A 114 -3.65 20.58 -10.85
C GLU A 114 -3.37 20.26 -12.33
N GLY A 115 -4.33 19.72 -13.06
CA GLY A 115 -4.25 19.49 -14.50
C GLY A 115 -3.78 18.10 -14.91
N TYR A 116 -3.88 17.12 -14.03
CA TYR A 116 -3.65 15.72 -14.38
C TYR A 116 -4.97 15.03 -14.74
N LEU A 117 -4.92 14.18 -15.76
CA LEU A 117 -5.94 13.14 -15.93
C LEU A 117 -5.57 11.99 -14.98
N VAL A 118 -6.46 11.61 -14.05
CA VAL A 118 -6.12 10.63 -13.02
C VAL A 118 -6.82 9.30 -13.29
N PHE A 119 -6.04 8.25 -13.55
CA PHE A 119 -6.51 6.87 -13.69
C PHE A 119 -6.36 6.18 -12.33
N ALA A 120 -7.48 5.93 -11.65
CA ALA A 120 -7.52 5.24 -10.37
C ALA A 120 -8.42 4.01 -10.46
N TYR A 121 -7.99 2.89 -9.89
CA TYR A 121 -8.71 1.61 -9.94
C TYR A 121 -8.56 0.86 -8.62
N ASP A 122 -9.43 -0.11 -8.38
CA ASP A 122 -9.33 -1.03 -7.25
C ASP A 122 -8.54 -2.28 -7.66
N VAL A 123 -7.60 -2.70 -6.83
CA VAL A 123 -6.84 -3.94 -7.09
C VAL A 123 -7.72 -5.18 -6.91
N THR A 124 -7.28 -6.33 -7.42
CA THR A 124 -7.93 -7.63 -7.26
C THR A 124 -8.37 -7.87 -5.81
N GLY A 125 -9.63 -8.23 -5.60
CA GLY A 125 -10.17 -8.52 -4.27
C GLY A 125 -10.44 -7.29 -3.40
N CYS A 126 -10.46 -6.09 -4.01
CA CYS A 126 -10.84 -4.83 -3.34
C CYS A 126 -12.08 -4.22 -4.02
N ASN A 127 -12.99 -3.71 -3.20
CA ASN A 127 -14.16 -2.91 -3.56
C ASN A 127 -14.86 -3.31 -4.88
N LEU A 128 -14.76 -2.48 -5.93
CA LEU A 128 -15.47 -2.68 -7.18
C LEU A 128 -14.87 -3.80 -8.06
N SER A 129 -13.58 -4.10 -7.89
CA SER A 129 -12.88 -5.11 -8.69
C SER A 129 -13.26 -6.53 -8.31
N ASP A 130 -13.23 -7.46 -9.27
CA ASP A 130 -13.44 -8.88 -9.03
C ASP A 130 -12.31 -9.49 -8.18
N GLY A 131 -12.42 -10.76 -7.87
CA GLY A 131 -11.49 -11.52 -7.04
C GLY A 131 -12.05 -11.84 -5.66
N GLU A 132 -11.94 -13.10 -5.25
CA GLU A 132 -12.43 -13.55 -3.93
C GLU A 132 -11.60 -12.99 -2.79
N LYS A 133 -10.34 -12.61 -3.07
CA LYS A 133 -9.35 -12.15 -2.08
C LYS A 133 -8.22 -11.36 -2.75
N ILE A 134 -7.54 -10.54 -1.97
CA ILE A 134 -6.42 -9.71 -2.46
C ILE A 134 -5.15 -10.51 -2.77
N LYS A 135 -4.99 -11.72 -2.26
CA LYS A 135 -3.86 -12.64 -2.46
C LYS A 135 -2.52 -12.19 -1.85
N GLY A 136 -2.20 -10.90 -1.79
CA GLY A 136 -0.95 -10.34 -1.25
C GLY A 136 -0.62 -8.95 -1.81
N LEU A 137 0.42 -8.31 -1.26
CA LEU A 137 0.88 -7.00 -1.73
C LEU A 137 1.49 -7.08 -3.15
N THR A 138 2.11 -8.21 -3.49
CA THR A 138 2.62 -8.48 -4.84
C THR A 138 1.50 -8.50 -5.89
N GLN A 139 0.25 -8.83 -5.51
CA GLN A 139 -0.86 -8.78 -6.46
C GLN A 139 -1.10 -7.35 -6.97
N ALA A 140 -1.00 -6.35 -6.11
CA ALA A 140 -1.16 -4.95 -6.50
C ALA A 140 -0.10 -4.49 -7.53
N LEU A 141 1.12 -5.03 -7.45
CA LEU A 141 2.17 -4.79 -8.46
C LEU A 141 1.80 -5.43 -9.81
N ILE A 142 1.25 -6.65 -9.81
CA ILE A 142 0.78 -7.34 -11.03
C ILE A 142 -0.37 -6.56 -11.65
N ASP A 143 -1.32 -6.11 -10.83
CA ASP A 143 -2.48 -5.35 -11.29
C ASP A 143 -2.07 -3.97 -11.84
N LEU A 144 -1.06 -3.30 -11.23
CA LEU A 144 -0.52 -2.05 -11.77
C LEU A 144 0.13 -2.25 -13.14
N ASN A 145 0.90 -3.33 -13.33
CA ASN A 145 1.44 -3.65 -14.65
C ASN A 145 0.32 -3.86 -15.67
N THR A 146 -0.73 -4.59 -15.29
CA THR A 146 -1.89 -4.83 -16.16
C THR A 146 -2.63 -3.51 -16.49
N ALA A 147 -2.77 -2.61 -15.52
CA ALA A 147 -3.36 -1.29 -15.74
C ALA A 147 -2.56 -0.45 -16.76
N LEU A 148 -1.24 -0.46 -16.64
CA LEU A 148 -0.35 0.22 -17.60
C LEU A 148 -0.44 -0.40 -19.00
N GLU A 149 -0.49 -1.73 -19.11
CA GLU A 149 -0.70 -2.42 -20.39
C GLU A 149 -2.08 -2.14 -21.00
N PHE A 150 -3.12 -1.94 -20.17
CA PHE A 150 -4.44 -1.52 -20.63
C PHE A 150 -4.39 -0.09 -21.18
N ILE A 151 -3.77 0.84 -20.46
CA ILE A 151 -3.59 2.24 -20.91
C ILE A 151 -2.84 2.30 -22.26
N ASP A 152 -1.85 1.44 -22.44
CA ASP A 152 -1.05 1.40 -23.68
C ASP A 152 -1.83 0.94 -24.92
N LYS A 153 -2.99 0.32 -24.73
CA LYS A 153 -3.89 -0.12 -25.81
C LYS A 153 -4.96 0.92 -26.14
N ASP A 154 -5.13 1.93 -25.28
CA ASP A 154 -6.06 3.03 -25.54
C ASP A 154 -5.41 4.06 -26.47
N GLU A 155 -6.14 4.48 -27.51
CA GLU A 155 -5.61 5.37 -28.57
C GLU A 155 -5.26 6.78 -28.07
N GLU A 156 -5.92 7.26 -27.03
CA GLU A 156 -5.73 8.61 -26.46
C GLU A 156 -4.78 8.55 -25.26
N LEU A 157 -5.04 7.67 -24.30
CA LEU A 157 -4.27 7.57 -23.06
C LEU A 157 -2.82 7.12 -23.29
N SER A 158 -2.60 6.27 -24.31
CA SER A 158 -1.26 5.77 -24.65
C SER A 158 -0.28 6.87 -25.05
N LYS A 159 -0.79 7.97 -25.62
CA LYS A 159 0.01 9.11 -26.07
C LYS A 159 0.39 10.10 -24.95
N MET A 160 -0.30 10.03 -23.83
CA MET A 160 -0.06 10.94 -22.71
C MET A 160 1.21 10.55 -21.95
N PRO A 161 2.02 11.53 -21.51
CA PRO A 161 3.13 11.24 -20.60
C PRO A 161 2.57 10.70 -19.28
N LYS A 162 3.12 9.56 -18.81
CA LYS A 162 2.64 8.84 -17.64
C LYS A 162 3.47 9.17 -16.41
N VAL A 163 2.80 9.49 -15.31
CA VAL A 163 3.38 9.61 -13.98
C VAL A 163 2.65 8.67 -13.02
N LEU A 164 3.35 8.18 -12.01
CA LEU A 164 2.77 7.25 -11.04
C LEU A 164 2.72 7.89 -9.65
N PHE A 165 1.63 7.65 -8.95
CA PHE A 165 1.46 8.00 -7.54
C PHE A 165 0.96 6.77 -6.79
N GLY A 166 1.59 6.44 -5.65
CA GLY A 166 1.16 5.33 -4.84
C GLY A 166 1.37 5.57 -3.34
N HIS A 167 0.48 5.01 -2.52
CA HIS A 167 0.56 5.03 -1.07
C HIS A 167 0.67 3.61 -0.52
N SER A 168 1.60 3.34 0.41
CA SER A 168 1.72 2.06 1.11
C SER A 168 1.88 0.88 0.14
N MET A 169 0.90 -0.04 0.05
CA MET A 169 0.86 -1.10 -0.96
C MET A 169 1.01 -0.55 -2.39
N GLY A 170 0.31 0.55 -2.69
CA GLY A 170 0.46 1.26 -3.97
C GLY A 170 1.86 1.84 -4.14
N ALA A 171 2.48 2.37 -3.08
CA ALA A 171 3.86 2.87 -3.12
C ALA A 171 4.88 1.75 -3.41
N PHE A 172 4.68 0.57 -2.82
CA PHE A 172 5.47 -0.61 -3.18
C PHE A 172 5.27 -0.96 -4.65
N SER A 173 4.04 -0.93 -5.15
CA SER A 173 3.74 -1.26 -6.55
C SER A 173 4.39 -0.28 -7.53
N VAL A 174 4.23 1.04 -7.34
CA VAL A 174 4.83 2.04 -8.24
C VAL A 174 6.36 2.04 -8.18
N SER A 175 6.95 1.79 -7.00
CA SER A 175 8.40 1.70 -6.82
C SER A 175 9.04 0.50 -7.53
N ASN A 176 8.24 -0.55 -7.79
CA ASN A 176 8.74 -1.82 -8.31
C ASN A 176 8.23 -2.14 -9.72
N VAL A 177 7.30 -1.37 -10.27
CA VAL A 177 6.63 -1.70 -11.53
C VAL A 177 7.59 -1.78 -12.72
N THR A 178 8.71 -1.03 -12.68
CA THR A 178 9.76 -1.07 -13.71
C THR A 178 10.44 -2.44 -13.84
N SER A 179 10.27 -3.33 -12.86
CA SER A 179 10.69 -4.72 -12.95
C SER A 179 9.86 -5.50 -13.99
N LEU A 180 8.61 -5.12 -14.21
CA LEU A 180 7.64 -5.74 -15.11
C LEU A 180 7.39 -4.89 -16.36
N TYR A 181 7.04 -3.63 -16.18
CA TYR A 181 6.71 -2.68 -17.24
C TYR A 181 7.95 -1.97 -17.78
N LYS A 182 8.13 -1.97 -19.11
CA LYS A 182 9.38 -1.50 -19.77
C LYS A 182 9.21 -0.27 -20.65
N LYS A 183 7.98 0.31 -20.71
CA LYS A 183 7.76 1.54 -21.44
C LYS A 183 8.02 2.76 -20.56
N GLU A 184 7.98 3.93 -21.17
CA GLU A 184 8.33 5.18 -20.51
C GLU A 184 7.35 5.54 -19.38
N ILE A 185 7.91 5.89 -18.23
CA ILE A 185 7.26 6.55 -17.09
C ILE A 185 8.11 7.79 -16.79
N LYS A 186 7.47 8.95 -16.69
CA LYS A 186 8.17 10.24 -16.53
C LYS A 186 8.60 10.52 -15.10
N GLY A 187 7.84 10.07 -14.12
CA GLY A 187 8.13 10.28 -12.69
C GLY A 187 7.28 9.40 -11.79
N ILE A 188 7.79 9.09 -10.61
CA ILE A 188 7.15 8.23 -9.62
C ILE A 188 7.14 8.92 -8.27
N VAL A 189 5.98 8.98 -7.63
CA VAL A 189 5.81 9.43 -6.25
C VAL A 189 5.37 8.25 -5.39
N ALA A 190 6.14 7.93 -4.36
CA ALA A 190 5.89 6.82 -3.46
C ALA A 190 5.77 7.30 -2.01
N LEU A 191 4.56 7.22 -1.44
CA LEU A 191 4.26 7.56 -0.06
C LEU A 191 4.33 6.31 0.81
N ALA A 192 5.22 6.31 1.80
CA ALA A 192 5.46 5.19 2.72
C ALA A 192 5.78 3.86 2.00
N PRO A 193 6.73 3.82 1.02
CA PRO A 193 7.13 2.57 0.38
C PRO A 193 7.91 1.67 1.33
N PHE A 194 7.89 0.35 1.05
CA PHE A 194 8.65 -0.64 1.79
C PHE A 194 9.47 -1.56 0.87
N LYS A 195 10.44 -2.29 1.43
CA LYS A 195 11.40 -3.09 0.67
C LYS A 195 10.79 -4.26 -0.08
N ASN A 196 10.06 -5.11 0.63
CA ASN A 196 9.38 -6.29 0.09
C ASN A 196 8.31 -6.82 1.05
N GLU A 197 7.36 -7.55 0.51
CA GLU A 197 6.18 -8.04 1.21
C GLU A 197 6.51 -8.86 2.47
N ALA A 198 7.36 -9.89 2.36
CA ALA A 198 7.63 -10.80 3.47
C ALA A 198 8.35 -10.11 4.64
N THR A 199 9.18 -9.09 4.36
CA THR A 199 9.86 -8.30 5.38
C THR A 199 8.88 -7.38 6.08
N MET A 200 8.10 -6.63 5.32
CA MET A 200 7.09 -5.69 5.83
C MET A 200 6.11 -6.40 6.78
N LEU A 201 5.55 -7.52 6.38
CA LEU A 201 4.61 -8.29 7.19
C LEU A 201 5.24 -8.86 8.46
N TYR A 202 6.49 -9.30 8.37
CA TYR A 202 7.24 -9.76 9.54
C TYR A 202 7.51 -8.62 10.52
N GLU A 203 7.91 -7.44 10.03
CA GLU A 203 8.17 -6.26 10.85
C GLU A 203 6.89 -5.77 11.54
N GLN A 204 5.78 -5.70 10.82
CA GLN A 204 4.48 -5.35 11.39
C GLN A 204 4.04 -6.38 12.47
N PHE A 205 4.16 -7.68 12.18
CA PHE A 205 3.88 -8.71 13.19
C PHE A 205 4.77 -8.56 14.44
N ALA A 206 6.07 -8.35 14.25
CA ALA A 206 7.03 -8.18 15.35
C ALA A 206 6.74 -6.92 16.18
N SER A 207 6.33 -5.83 15.56
CA SER A 207 5.91 -4.59 16.23
C SER A 207 4.65 -4.79 17.07
N LEU A 208 3.61 -5.39 16.50
CA LEU A 208 2.33 -5.61 17.19
C LEU A 208 2.40 -6.60 18.34
N THR A 209 3.29 -7.59 18.27
CA THR A 209 3.35 -8.69 19.24
C THR A 209 4.54 -8.65 20.17
N ASN A 210 5.55 -7.80 19.92
CA ASN A 210 6.88 -7.83 20.53
C ASN A 210 7.62 -9.18 20.36
N ILE A 211 7.20 -10.02 19.41
CA ILE A 211 7.79 -11.34 19.16
C ILE A 211 8.66 -11.31 17.91
N LYS A 212 9.99 -11.41 18.09
CA LYS A 212 10.99 -11.45 17.00
C LYS A 212 11.34 -12.88 16.61
N PHE A 213 10.44 -13.59 15.96
CA PHE A 213 10.65 -14.98 15.55
C PHE A 213 11.01 -15.09 14.06
N LYS A 214 12.30 -14.99 13.75
CA LYS A 214 12.83 -14.95 12.35
C LYS A 214 12.36 -16.10 11.44
N LYS A 215 11.99 -17.26 12.01
CA LYS A 215 11.43 -18.38 11.23
C LYS A 215 10.08 -18.01 10.57
N VAL A 216 9.30 -17.07 11.16
CA VAL A 216 8.05 -16.58 10.58
C VAL A 216 8.34 -15.87 9.26
N LYS A 217 9.33 -14.97 9.20
CA LYS A 217 9.75 -14.29 7.95
C LYS A 217 10.07 -15.30 6.84
N LYS A 218 10.88 -16.34 7.17
CA LYS A 218 11.22 -17.40 6.20
C LYS A 218 9.99 -18.21 5.76
N SER A 219 9.04 -18.44 6.67
CA SER A 219 7.80 -19.14 6.34
C SER A 219 6.89 -18.29 5.44
N LEU A 220 6.72 -17.00 5.74
CA LEU A 220 6.01 -16.04 4.88
C LEU A 220 6.61 -16.02 3.48
N TYR A 221 7.92 -15.81 3.36
CA TYR A 221 8.60 -15.85 2.07
C TYR A 221 8.29 -17.12 1.28
N LYS A 222 8.40 -18.31 1.89
CA LYS A 222 8.13 -19.58 1.22
C LYS A 222 6.67 -19.68 0.71
N LYS A 223 5.72 -19.18 1.50
CA LYS A 223 4.29 -19.19 1.13
C LYS A 223 4.01 -18.25 -0.02
N TYR A 224 4.60 -17.04 0.01
CA TYR A 224 4.48 -16.09 -1.09
C TYR A 224 5.23 -16.55 -2.34
N LYS A 225 6.38 -17.22 -2.20
CA LYS A 225 7.11 -17.84 -3.32
C LYS A 225 6.25 -18.91 -4.01
N ALA A 226 5.50 -19.70 -3.24
CA ALA A 226 4.55 -20.67 -3.79
C ALA A 226 3.36 -20.01 -4.48
N ARG A 227 2.96 -18.78 -4.07
CA ARG A 227 1.81 -18.04 -4.61
C ARG A 227 2.17 -17.21 -5.84
N PHE A 228 3.30 -16.51 -5.82
CA PHE A 228 3.69 -15.50 -6.81
C PHE A 228 4.96 -15.86 -7.61
N GLY A 229 5.55 -17.03 -7.37
CA GLY A 229 6.78 -17.42 -8.06
C GLY A 229 7.92 -16.44 -7.77
N ASP A 230 8.69 -16.10 -8.80
CA ASP A 230 9.87 -15.23 -8.69
C ASP A 230 9.52 -13.77 -8.40
N LEU A 231 8.26 -13.36 -8.56
CA LEU A 231 7.84 -11.99 -8.25
C LEU A 231 7.99 -11.65 -6.75
N VAL A 232 8.02 -12.65 -5.85
CA VAL A 232 8.29 -12.43 -4.42
C VAL A 232 9.70 -11.90 -4.14
N ASP A 233 10.63 -12.09 -5.06
CA ASP A 233 12.02 -11.65 -4.95
C ASP A 233 12.20 -10.18 -5.35
N ILE A 234 11.16 -9.56 -5.90
CA ILE A 234 11.16 -8.13 -6.22
C ILE A 234 11.38 -7.33 -4.93
N ASN A 235 12.32 -6.42 -4.99
CA ASN A 235 12.77 -5.61 -3.86
C ASN A 235 12.98 -4.17 -4.30
N THR A 236 12.43 -3.23 -3.56
CA THR A 236 12.47 -1.80 -3.88
C THR A 236 13.91 -1.27 -4.02
N ILE A 237 14.87 -1.74 -3.22
CA ILE A 237 16.27 -1.33 -3.35
C ILE A 237 16.80 -1.74 -4.73
N THR A 238 16.61 -3.00 -5.12
CA THR A 238 17.04 -3.49 -6.43
C THR A 238 16.32 -2.80 -7.58
N SER A 239 15.02 -2.49 -7.40
CA SER A 239 14.26 -1.72 -8.40
C SER A 239 14.81 -0.30 -8.57
N PHE A 240 15.17 0.35 -7.48
CA PHE A 240 15.80 1.68 -7.51
C PHE A 240 17.20 1.63 -8.12
N GLU A 241 18.02 0.62 -7.82
CA GLU A 241 19.35 0.45 -8.42
C GLU A 241 19.30 0.33 -9.95
N ASN A 242 18.21 -0.20 -10.49
CA ASN A 242 18.01 -0.46 -11.91
C ASN A 242 17.04 0.52 -12.58
N SER A 243 16.75 1.67 -11.96
CA SER A 243 15.82 2.67 -12.48
C SER A 243 16.51 4.03 -12.69
N ASP A 244 16.37 4.59 -13.89
CA ASP A 244 16.76 5.97 -14.19
C ASP A 244 15.57 6.95 -14.07
N ILE A 245 14.38 6.45 -13.74
CA ILE A 245 13.18 7.27 -13.60
C ILE A 245 13.32 8.17 -12.37
N PRO A 246 12.92 9.44 -12.44
CA PRO A 246 12.84 10.31 -11.27
C PRO A 246 11.85 9.78 -10.21
N HIS A 247 12.29 9.69 -8.94
CA HIS A 247 11.50 9.25 -7.82
C HIS A 247 11.44 10.32 -6.73
N LEU A 248 10.25 10.56 -6.20
CA LEU A 248 10.04 11.28 -4.94
C LEU A 248 9.52 10.29 -3.90
N ILE A 249 10.31 10.04 -2.87
CA ILE A 249 9.99 9.12 -1.79
C ILE A 249 9.61 9.95 -0.55
N ILE A 250 8.40 9.72 -0.02
CA ILE A 250 7.86 10.49 1.11
C ILE A 250 7.49 9.54 2.24
N SER A 251 7.84 9.89 3.48
CA SER A 251 7.42 9.15 4.68
C SER A 251 7.16 10.08 5.84
N GLY A 252 6.22 9.73 6.70
CA GLY A 252 6.04 10.36 8.00
C GLY A 252 7.09 9.86 8.98
N ASP A 253 7.61 10.75 9.84
CA ASP A 253 8.63 10.38 10.84
C ASP A 253 8.07 9.53 12.00
N LEU A 254 6.74 9.51 12.14
CA LEU A 254 6.00 8.71 13.13
C LEU A 254 5.27 7.51 12.50
N ASP A 255 5.63 7.09 11.28
CA ASP A 255 4.97 5.95 10.61
C ASP A 255 5.08 4.69 11.47
N ASN A 256 3.92 4.20 11.93
CA ASN A 256 3.79 3.05 12.81
C ASN A 256 3.35 1.76 12.07
N ILE A 257 3.19 1.85 10.74
CA ILE A 257 2.81 0.74 9.86
C ILE A 257 4.02 0.25 9.06
N VAL A 258 4.72 1.17 8.39
CA VAL A 258 5.96 0.90 7.65
C VAL A 258 7.13 1.48 8.44
N ASP A 259 7.94 0.62 9.03
CA ASP A 259 9.08 1.05 9.84
C ASP A 259 10.02 1.97 9.04
N ILE A 260 10.14 3.23 9.50
CA ILE A 260 10.91 4.28 8.81
C ILE A 260 12.41 3.94 8.75
N TYR A 261 12.96 3.28 9.78
CA TYR A 261 14.39 3.00 9.88
C TYR A 261 14.84 1.93 8.89
N THR A 262 14.01 0.90 8.73
CA THR A 262 14.32 -0.24 7.85
C THR A 262 13.87 -0.03 6.41
N ASN A 263 13.13 1.03 6.11
CA ASN A 263 12.64 1.35 4.76
C ASN A 263 13.10 2.75 4.32
N PHE A 264 12.40 3.83 4.65
CA PHE A 264 12.71 5.18 4.17
C PHE A 264 14.16 5.62 4.45
N ASN A 265 14.65 5.44 5.69
CA ASN A 265 16.01 5.82 6.05
C ASN A 265 17.07 4.99 5.32
N GLU A 266 16.80 3.70 5.10
CA GLU A 266 17.68 2.84 4.32
C GLU A 266 17.70 3.26 2.84
N PHE A 267 16.53 3.56 2.25
CA PHE A 267 16.47 4.10 0.88
C PHE A 267 17.22 5.42 0.77
N ARG A 268 16.97 6.35 1.70
CA ARG A 268 17.68 7.64 1.74
C ARG A 268 19.18 7.44 1.83
N ASN A 269 19.68 6.61 2.72
CA ASN A 269 21.11 6.36 2.89
C ASN A 269 21.78 5.79 1.63
N LEU A 270 21.04 5.00 0.83
CA LEU A 270 21.57 4.36 -0.39
C LEU A 270 21.47 5.25 -1.63
N PHE A 271 20.47 6.14 -1.69
CA PHE A 271 20.10 6.85 -2.90
C PHE A 271 20.11 8.38 -2.79
N GLU A 272 20.22 8.97 -1.58
CA GLU A 272 20.33 10.42 -1.41
C GLU A 272 21.59 10.95 -2.12
N GLY A 273 21.44 12.04 -2.86
CA GLY A 273 22.49 12.61 -3.69
C GLY A 273 22.58 12.05 -5.11
N LYS A 274 21.83 11.00 -5.44
CA LYS A 274 21.64 10.61 -6.85
C LYS A 274 20.59 11.52 -7.49
N GLU A 275 20.85 11.96 -8.72
CA GLU A 275 20.08 12.99 -9.40
C GLU A 275 18.59 12.66 -9.57
N ASN A 276 18.28 11.39 -9.75
CA ASN A 276 16.91 10.90 -9.97
C ASN A 276 16.15 10.51 -8.68
N TYR A 277 16.70 10.75 -7.47
CA TYR A 277 16.04 10.44 -6.21
C TYR A 277 15.90 11.68 -5.33
N LYS A 278 14.67 11.94 -4.87
CA LYS A 278 14.34 12.94 -3.85
C LYS A 278 13.66 12.29 -2.67
N PHE A 279 13.98 12.75 -1.47
CA PHE A 279 13.45 12.24 -0.21
C PHE A 279 12.81 13.37 0.58
N LEU A 280 11.57 13.16 1.05
CA LEU A 280 10.85 14.09 1.90
C LEU A 280 10.39 13.36 3.16
N GLU A 281 10.98 13.70 4.31
CA GLU A 281 10.55 13.24 5.62
C GLU A 281 9.61 14.27 6.22
N VAL A 282 8.33 13.94 6.41
CA VAL A 282 7.31 14.86 6.91
C VAL A 282 7.16 14.69 8.42
N LYS A 283 7.46 15.76 9.16
CA LYS A 283 7.46 15.75 10.62
C LYS A 283 6.05 15.73 11.23
N GLY A 284 5.90 14.95 12.30
CA GLY A 284 4.63 14.78 13.00
C GLY A 284 3.59 14.02 12.18
N ARG A 285 3.99 13.27 11.17
CA ARG A 285 3.08 12.48 10.34
C ARG A 285 3.29 10.99 10.56
N TYR A 286 2.18 10.27 10.54
CA TYR A 286 2.14 8.81 10.62
C TYR A 286 2.18 8.21 9.20
N HIS A 287 1.40 7.15 8.96
CA HIS A 287 1.42 6.40 7.71
C HIS A 287 0.90 7.18 6.48
N ARG A 288 0.14 8.26 6.68
CA ARG A 288 -0.34 9.17 5.62
C ARG A 288 0.40 10.51 5.70
N PRO A 289 1.58 10.64 5.08
CA PRO A 289 2.40 11.86 5.21
C PRO A 289 1.84 13.07 4.47
N ASN A 290 0.86 12.90 3.62
CA ASN A 290 0.23 13.92 2.76
C ASN A 290 -1.02 14.59 3.36
N ILE A 291 -1.45 14.21 4.57
CA ILE A 291 -2.54 14.88 5.29
C ILE A 291 -2.00 15.95 6.25
N SER A 292 -2.84 16.91 6.61
CA SER A 292 -2.45 17.99 7.53
C SER A 292 -2.02 17.45 8.91
N LEU A 293 -1.30 18.27 9.70
CA LEU A 293 -0.91 17.86 11.06
C LEU A 293 -2.13 17.57 11.92
N LYS A 294 -3.16 18.41 11.81
CA LYS A 294 -4.42 18.23 12.55
C LYS A 294 -5.13 16.94 12.15
N ALA A 295 -5.16 16.64 10.84
CA ALA A 295 -5.71 15.39 10.34
C ALA A 295 -4.96 14.18 10.89
N ALA A 296 -3.63 14.23 10.91
CA ALA A 296 -2.78 13.13 11.40
C ALA A 296 -2.97 12.89 12.92
N GLU A 297 -3.04 13.95 13.70
CA GLU A 297 -3.32 13.88 15.15
C GLU A 297 -4.72 13.30 15.40
N TYR A 298 -5.73 13.79 14.67
CA TYR A 298 -7.11 13.32 14.80
C TYR A 298 -7.29 11.87 14.34
N ASP A 299 -6.64 11.46 13.25
CA ASP A 299 -6.64 10.06 12.79
C ASP A 299 -6.02 9.13 13.84
N GLN A 300 -4.92 9.55 14.49
CA GLN A 300 -4.30 8.78 15.57
C GLN A 300 -5.23 8.67 16.80
N GLU A 301 -5.85 9.75 17.23
CA GLU A 301 -6.77 9.77 18.37
C GLU A 301 -7.97 8.86 18.13
N THR A 302 -8.58 8.94 16.95
CA THR A 302 -9.74 8.11 16.58
C THR A 302 -9.38 6.64 16.45
N ASN A 303 -8.21 6.32 15.89
CA ASN A 303 -7.71 4.96 15.82
C ASN A 303 -7.45 4.37 17.22
N GLU A 304 -6.88 5.14 18.14
CA GLU A 304 -6.69 4.69 19.53
C GLU A 304 -8.01 4.43 20.24
N GLU A 305 -9.03 5.27 20.02
CA GLU A 305 -10.38 5.03 20.55
C GLU A 305 -10.98 3.73 19.99
N LEU A 306 -10.88 3.52 18.68
CA LEU A 306 -11.36 2.27 18.05
C LEU A 306 -10.65 1.03 18.59
N LEU A 307 -9.34 1.12 18.85
CA LEU A 307 -8.55 0.04 19.45
C LEU A 307 -9.04 -0.26 20.89
N LYS A 308 -9.36 0.78 21.68
CA LYS A 308 -9.93 0.61 23.03
C LYS A 308 -11.30 -0.09 22.98
N LEU A 309 -12.18 0.34 22.06
CA LEU A 309 -13.47 -0.32 21.84
C LEU A 309 -13.30 -1.79 21.42
N ARG A 310 -12.38 -2.07 20.50
CA ARG A 310 -12.07 -3.46 20.08
C ARG A 310 -11.57 -4.31 21.24
N ALA A 311 -10.73 -3.76 22.12
CA ALA A 311 -10.23 -4.45 23.29
C ALA A 311 -11.35 -4.73 24.31
N GLU A 312 -12.19 -3.73 24.60
CA GLU A 312 -13.34 -3.82 25.53
C GLU A 312 -14.32 -4.93 25.10
N PHE A 313 -14.68 -4.93 23.82
CA PHE A 313 -15.64 -5.90 23.26
C PHE A 313 -14.98 -7.15 22.67
N LYS A 314 -13.70 -7.40 22.94
CA LYS A 314 -12.93 -8.56 22.43
C LYS A 314 -13.08 -8.77 20.91
N GLY A 315 -13.09 -7.66 20.18
CA GLY A 315 -13.23 -7.64 18.72
C GLY A 315 -14.68 -7.64 18.19
N ASN A 316 -15.67 -7.87 19.03
CA ASN A 316 -17.09 -7.94 18.66
C ASN A 316 -17.85 -6.69 19.13
N ILE A 317 -17.49 -5.52 18.61
CA ILE A 317 -18.16 -4.25 18.97
C ILE A 317 -19.65 -4.34 18.58
N PRO A 318 -20.61 -4.07 19.51
CA PRO A 318 -22.04 -4.01 19.18
C PRO A 318 -22.32 -3.02 18.05
N GLN A 319 -23.25 -3.36 17.17
CA GLN A 319 -23.54 -2.56 15.97
C GLN A 319 -23.88 -1.09 16.28
N GLU A 320 -24.66 -0.85 17.37
CA GLU A 320 -25.04 0.50 17.79
C GLU A 320 -23.82 1.33 18.24
N ILE A 321 -22.90 0.72 19.01
CA ILE A 321 -21.67 1.39 19.46
C ILE A 321 -20.74 1.65 18.27
N ASN A 322 -20.63 0.68 17.38
CA ASN A 322 -19.82 0.81 16.16
C ASN A 322 -20.36 1.95 15.28
N ALA A 323 -21.68 1.99 15.04
CA ALA A 323 -22.32 3.06 14.28
C ALA A 323 -22.17 4.43 14.96
N SER A 324 -22.34 4.48 16.30
CA SER A 324 -22.13 5.72 17.08
C SER A 324 -20.71 6.24 16.96
N TYR A 325 -19.70 5.34 16.98
CA TYR A 325 -18.31 5.70 16.81
C TYR A 325 -18.08 6.35 15.43
N TYR A 326 -18.50 5.69 14.34
CA TYR A 326 -18.27 6.20 12.99
C TYR A 326 -19.08 7.47 12.67
N ASN A 327 -20.31 7.59 13.20
CA ASN A 327 -21.16 8.77 12.95
C ASN A 327 -20.64 10.07 13.59
N LYS A 328 -19.76 10.00 14.61
CA LYS A 328 -19.19 11.18 15.25
C LYS A 328 -17.89 11.67 14.61
N LEU A 329 -17.32 10.90 13.67
CA LEU A 329 -16.05 11.25 13.05
C LEU A 329 -16.20 12.50 12.16
N ASP A 330 -15.23 13.40 12.27
CA ASP A 330 -15.06 14.51 11.33
C ASP A 330 -14.31 14.00 10.10
N TYR A 331 -15.07 13.58 9.09
CA TYR A 331 -14.52 13.02 7.86
C TYR A 331 -13.78 14.05 7.02
N ASP A 332 -14.21 15.32 7.05
CA ASP A 332 -13.53 16.39 6.31
C ASP A 332 -12.14 16.62 6.89
N LEU A 333 -12.02 16.61 8.23
CA LEU A 333 -10.72 16.70 8.90
C LEU A 333 -9.85 15.47 8.61
N LEU A 334 -10.40 14.24 8.63
CA LEU A 334 -9.63 13.00 8.38
C LEU A 334 -8.94 12.96 7.02
N VAL A 335 -9.46 13.69 6.03
CA VAL A 335 -8.92 13.76 4.66
C VAL A 335 -8.32 15.12 4.31
N GLU A 336 -8.18 16.02 5.31
CA GLU A 336 -7.57 17.34 5.09
C GLU A 336 -6.13 17.20 4.62
N LEU A 337 -5.83 17.67 3.41
CA LEU A 337 -4.51 17.57 2.81
C LEU A 337 -3.52 18.57 3.40
N ASP A 338 -2.26 18.16 3.46
CA ASP A 338 -1.14 19.06 3.64
C ASP A 338 -0.76 19.69 2.29
N TYR A 339 -1.22 20.92 2.06
CA TYR A 339 -1.00 21.60 0.78
C TYR A 339 0.46 21.92 0.49
N GLU A 340 1.34 21.99 1.50
CA GLU A 340 2.78 22.15 1.30
C GLU A 340 3.36 20.84 0.73
N VAL A 341 3.05 19.70 1.35
CA VAL A 341 3.46 18.37 0.85
C VAL A 341 2.88 18.09 -0.54
N MET A 342 1.60 18.39 -0.74
CA MET A 342 0.95 18.20 -2.05
C MET A 342 1.57 19.11 -3.13
N GLY A 343 1.95 20.34 -2.78
CA GLY A 343 2.66 21.26 -3.67
C GLY A 343 4.06 20.77 -4.06
N GLU A 344 4.81 20.18 -3.12
CA GLU A 344 6.09 19.52 -3.40
C GLU A 344 5.93 18.35 -4.38
N ILE A 345 4.87 17.52 -4.17
CA ILE A 345 4.54 16.41 -5.09
C ILE A 345 4.26 16.94 -6.49
N THR A 346 3.38 17.95 -6.63
CA THR A 346 3.01 18.52 -7.92
C THR A 346 4.22 19.16 -8.60
N SER A 347 5.00 19.93 -7.86
CA SER A 347 6.22 20.57 -8.38
C SER A 347 7.23 19.56 -8.90
N PHE A 348 7.41 18.44 -8.19
CA PHE A 348 8.26 17.34 -8.62
C PHE A 348 7.74 16.72 -9.92
N LEU A 349 6.46 16.34 -9.97
CA LEU A 349 5.86 15.73 -11.15
C LEU A 349 5.88 16.66 -12.37
N ASP A 350 5.58 17.96 -12.18
CA ASP A 350 5.65 18.96 -13.24
C ASP A 350 7.09 19.11 -13.79
N SER A 351 8.10 18.91 -12.94
CA SER A 351 9.50 18.92 -13.39
C SER A 351 9.86 17.70 -14.26
N CYS A 352 9.21 16.56 -14.01
CA CYS A 352 9.41 15.32 -14.78
C CYS A 352 8.73 15.36 -16.16
N LEU A 353 7.73 16.23 -16.35
CA LEU A 353 6.97 16.36 -17.60
C LEU A 353 7.55 17.38 -18.58
N LYS A 354 8.54 18.16 -18.17
CA LYS A 354 9.26 19.13 -19.02
C LYS A 354 10.30 18.42 -19.86
#